data_40c8c4d5a33aa07a0685b453319cbb95
#
_entry.id   40c8c4d5a33aa07a0685b453319cbb95
#
_cell.length_a   1.000
_cell.length_b   1.000
_cell.length_c   1.000
_cell.angle_alpha   90.00
_cell.angle_beta   90.00
_cell.angle_gamma   90.00
#
_symmetry.space_group_name_H-M   'P 1'
#
loop_
_entity.id
_entity.type
_entity.pdbx_description
1 polymer ?
#
loop_
_entity_poly.entity_id
_entity_poly.type
_entity_poly.pdbx_seq_one_letter_code
_entity_poly.pdbx_strand_id
1 'polypeptide(L)'
;MAHSHTRPDTIGIRDRVSGAKVGLSLVKSISAIFSHTASRVPWHSHNQFELLFVMDGATVYEFQDRESIGLAGGHFMVVPPGVMHRGEQDLRMPTTLIGIVLALDARGATRNTPFTTRDLGWLRRHFKTNSLTVHPLGQDLRQTIAQLDRKLSGKKQNDDELSAADLRIDVCSAISGAARQLSAVDSRDSQFIVNAAIDYMRAHLKEPLSIGKLVPLIGYGRSRFFELFRASTGMTPNDYLQRLRLEAARGLLSETSRPVTEIAFEVGFNSSQYFSTVFLQYTGVTPSCFRSRGVGSEP
;
A
#
# COMPACT_ATOMS: atom_id res chain seq x y z
N MET A 1 7.85 -33.64 16.19
CA MET A 1 8.60 -33.08 15.05
C MET A 1 8.39 -31.57 15.10
N ALA A 2 9.45 -30.82 15.38
CA ALA A 2 9.40 -29.39 15.59
C ALA A 2 9.34 -28.68 14.23
N HIS A 3 8.24 -27.96 13.96
CA HIS A 3 8.17 -27.07 12.82
C HIS A 3 9.10 -25.88 13.07
N SER A 4 10.21 -25.84 12.35
CA SER A 4 11.12 -24.69 12.33
C SER A 4 10.37 -23.49 11.76
N HIS A 5 10.15 -22.48 12.59
CA HIS A 5 9.73 -21.16 12.15
C HIS A 5 10.89 -20.52 11.38
N THR A 6 10.95 -20.74 10.08
CA THR A 6 11.76 -19.92 9.19
C THR A 6 11.26 -18.47 9.29
N ARG A 7 12.12 -17.57 9.79
CA ARG A 7 11.89 -16.13 9.74
C ARG A 7 11.64 -15.75 8.28
N PRO A 8 10.58 -14.97 7.97
CA PRO A 8 10.40 -14.51 6.61
C PRO A 8 11.60 -13.65 6.20
N ASP A 9 12.11 -13.92 5.01
CA ASP A 9 13.23 -13.18 4.42
C ASP A 9 12.93 -11.67 4.42
N THR A 10 13.78 -10.92 5.09
CA THR A 10 13.69 -9.48 5.38
C THR A 10 14.04 -8.63 4.15
N ILE A 11 13.64 -9.01 2.96
CA ILE A 11 13.87 -8.25 1.74
C ILE A 11 12.73 -7.23 1.60
N GLY A 12 13.04 -5.96 1.86
CA GLY A 12 12.12 -4.83 1.64
C GLY A 12 11.65 -4.05 2.88
N ILE A 13 11.92 -4.53 4.11
CA ILE A 13 11.69 -3.73 5.32
C ILE A 13 12.95 -2.89 5.55
N ARG A 14 12.83 -1.57 5.35
CA ARG A 14 13.94 -0.64 5.57
C ARG A 14 14.26 -0.52 7.05
N ASP A 15 13.20 -0.31 7.87
CA ASP A 15 13.32 -0.20 9.31
C ASP A 15 12.03 -0.67 10.01
N ARG A 16 12.22 -1.35 11.13
CA ARG A 16 11.12 -1.75 12.03
C ARG A 16 11.46 -1.37 13.46
N VAL A 17 10.62 -0.55 14.05
CA VAL A 17 10.73 -0.12 15.44
C VAL A 17 9.62 -0.74 16.27
N SER A 18 9.95 -1.36 17.41
CA SER A 18 8.92 -1.83 18.34
C SER A 18 8.38 -0.64 19.14
N GLY A 19 7.08 -0.70 19.49
CA GLY A 19 6.46 0.29 20.36
C GLY A 19 7.15 0.39 21.74
N ALA A 20 7.71 -0.71 22.24
CA ALA A 20 8.46 -0.73 23.49
C ALA A 20 9.72 0.15 23.41
N LYS A 21 10.43 0.15 22.27
CA LYS A 21 11.63 1.00 22.07
C LYS A 21 11.29 2.49 22.16
N VAL A 22 10.10 2.90 21.75
CA VAL A 22 9.62 4.29 21.83
C VAL A 22 8.71 4.55 23.05
N GLY A 23 8.55 3.56 23.93
CA GLY A 23 7.76 3.69 25.16
C GLY A 23 6.25 3.74 24.93
N LEU A 24 5.73 3.24 23.80
CA LEU A 24 4.31 3.17 23.47
C LEU A 24 3.77 1.74 23.57
N SER A 25 3.13 1.38 24.67
CA SER A 25 2.47 0.07 24.81
C SER A 25 1.28 -0.12 23.86
N LEU A 26 0.68 0.98 23.41
CA LEU A 26 -0.36 1.04 22.37
C LEU A 26 0.11 0.46 21.03
N VAL A 27 1.40 0.56 20.74
CA VAL A 27 1.99 0.18 19.44
C VAL A 27 2.79 -1.11 19.59
N LYS A 28 2.49 -2.11 18.76
CA LYS A 28 3.30 -3.34 18.67
C LYS A 28 4.55 -3.09 17.85
N SER A 29 4.38 -2.50 16.68
CA SER A 29 5.49 -2.14 15.78
C SER A 29 5.09 -1.05 14.80
N ILE A 30 6.09 -0.32 14.34
CA ILE A 30 6.04 0.61 13.22
C ILE A 30 7.04 0.10 12.19
N SER A 31 6.64 0.02 10.93
CA SER A 31 7.50 -0.48 9.84
C SER A 31 7.49 0.53 8.71
N ALA A 32 8.68 1.00 8.31
CA ALA A 32 8.87 1.72 7.06
C ALA A 32 9.34 0.72 6.00
N ILE A 33 8.57 0.58 4.96
CA ILE A 33 8.84 -0.33 3.85
C ILE A 33 9.06 0.52 2.62
N PHE A 34 10.24 0.42 2.07
CA PHE A 34 10.60 1.01 0.80
C PHE A 34 11.16 -0.08 -0.08
N SER A 35 10.49 -0.39 -1.15
CA SER A 35 10.93 -1.43 -2.05
C SER A 35 10.95 -0.92 -3.48
N HIS A 36 12.12 -0.99 -4.13
CA HIS A 36 12.25 -0.82 -5.58
C HIS A 36 11.96 -2.11 -6.35
N THR A 37 11.87 -3.23 -5.63
CA THR A 37 11.58 -4.56 -6.18
C THR A 37 10.40 -5.16 -5.43
N ALA A 38 9.76 -6.17 -6.02
CA ALA A 38 8.71 -6.91 -5.33
C ALA A 38 9.25 -7.58 -4.06
N SER A 39 8.49 -7.53 -2.98
CA SER A 39 8.81 -8.19 -1.70
C SER A 39 7.77 -9.25 -1.37
N ARG A 40 8.21 -10.33 -0.71
CA ARG A 40 7.31 -11.42 -0.36
C ARG A 40 6.47 -11.09 0.88
N VAL A 41 5.15 -11.24 0.77
CA VAL A 41 4.19 -11.06 1.86
C VAL A 41 3.24 -12.26 1.86
N PRO A 42 3.64 -13.39 2.49
CA PRO A 42 2.83 -14.62 2.51
C PRO A 42 1.60 -14.45 3.40
N TRP A 43 0.71 -15.45 3.38
CA TRP A 43 -0.44 -15.51 4.26
C TRP A 43 -0.04 -15.37 5.73
N HIS A 44 -0.66 -14.39 6.40
CA HIS A 44 -0.47 -14.15 7.83
C HIS A 44 -1.69 -13.48 8.44
N SER A 45 -1.78 -13.54 9.75
CA SER A 45 -2.74 -12.77 10.54
C SER A 45 -2.11 -12.35 11.87
N HIS A 46 -2.70 -11.39 12.53
CA HIS A 46 -2.29 -10.93 13.85
C HIS A 46 -3.51 -10.48 14.66
N ASN A 47 -3.38 -10.51 15.98
CA ASN A 47 -4.46 -10.16 16.92
C ASN A 47 -4.51 -8.64 17.23
N GLN A 48 -3.94 -7.81 16.38
CA GLN A 48 -3.89 -6.36 16.49
C GLN A 48 -4.50 -5.71 15.27
N PHE A 49 -4.90 -4.43 15.39
CA PHE A 49 -5.19 -3.60 14.22
C PHE A 49 -3.89 -3.25 13.49
N GLU A 50 -3.94 -3.20 12.17
CA GLU A 50 -2.85 -2.68 11.36
C GLU A 50 -3.34 -1.52 10.51
N LEU A 51 -2.65 -0.39 10.61
CA LEU A 51 -2.83 0.75 9.72
C LEU A 51 -1.77 0.67 8.62
N LEU A 52 -2.20 0.61 7.37
CA LEU A 52 -1.34 0.53 6.19
C LEU A 52 -1.46 1.83 5.40
N PHE A 53 -0.41 2.63 5.38
CA PHE A 53 -0.35 3.90 4.66
C PHE A 53 0.56 3.77 3.45
N VAL A 54 0.01 3.83 2.25
CA VAL A 54 0.80 3.82 1.01
C VAL A 54 1.09 5.26 0.59
N MET A 55 2.38 5.61 0.55
CA MET A 55 2.84 6.94 0.18
C MET A 55 3.08 7.06 -1.32
N ASP A 56 3.66 6.02 -1.92
CA ASP A 56 3.96 5.95 -3.35
C ASP A 56 3.87 4.51 -3.84
N GLY A 57 3.61 4.34 -5.14
CA GLY A 57 3.37 3.03 -5.74
C GLY A 57 1.97 2.50 -5.45
N ALA A 58 1.81 1.19 -5.52
CA ALA A 58 0.55 0.53 -5.17
C ALA A 58 0.79 -0.94 -4.86
N THR A 59 -0.11 -1.53 -4.10
CA THR A 59 -0.10 -2.93 -3.73
C THR A 59 -1.51 -3.47 -3.71
N VAL A 60 -1.66 -4.78 -3.86
CA VAL A 60 -2.93 -5.48 -3.68
C VAL A 60 -2.80 -6.41 -2.49
N TYR A 61 -3.80 -6.41 -1.64
CA TYR A 61 -3.93 -7.37 -0.54
C TYR A 61 -5.03 -8.37 -0.85
N GLU A 62 -4.71 -9.64 -0.76
CA GLU A 62 -5.68 -10.74 -0.83
C GLU A 62 -6.10 -11.12 0.59
N PHE A 63 -7.37 -11.48 0.73
CA PHE A 63 -8.00 -11.92 1.96
C PHE A 63 -8.62 -13.30 1.76
N GLN A 64 -8.62 -14.14 2.80
CA GLN A 64 -9.09 -15.52 2.65
C GLN A 64 -10.60 -15.60 2.30
N ASP A 65 -11.41 -14.72 2.87
CA ASP A 65 -12.88 -14.84 2.82
C ASP A 65 -13.55 -13.64 2.10
N ARG A 66 -12.81 -12.89 1.27
CA ARG A 66 -13.34 -11.74 0.54
C ARG A 66 -12.50 -11.37 -0.68
N GLU A 67 -13.02 -10.44 -1.48
CA GLU A 67 -12.32 -9.88 -2.62
C GLU A 67 -11.02 -9.16 -2.22
N SER A 68 -10.08 -9.16 -3.15
CA SER A 68 -8.80 -8.46 -3.00
C SER A 68 -9.01 -6.95 -3.00
N ILE A 69 -8.19 -6.24 -2.22
CA ILE A 69 -8.25 -4.79 -2.10
C ILE A 69 -6.96 -4.18 -2.65
N GLY A 70 -7.09 -3.34 -3.68
CA GLY A 70 -6.00 -2.52 -4.20
C GLY A 70 -5.78 -1.29 -3.32
N LEU A 71 -4.54 -1.07 -2.89
CA LEU A 71 -4.13 0.06 -2.07
C LEU A 71 -3.03 0.85 -2.78
N ALA A 72 -3.36 2.04 -3.26
CA ALA A 72 -2.48 2.90 -4.03
C ALA A 72 -1.89 4.03 -3.20
N GLY A 73 -0.83 4.66 -3.72
CA GLY A 73 -0.21 5.83 -3.11
C GLY A 73 -1.21 6.95 -2.81
N GLY A 74 -1.07 7.55 -1.64
CA GLY A 74 -2.02 8.55 -1.15
C GLY A 74 -3.26 7.99 -0.48
N HIS A 75 -3.27 6.69 -0.18
CA HIS A 75 -4.38 6.03 0.52
C HIS A 75 -3.87 5.23 1.72
N PHE A 76 -4.82 4.90 2.60
CA PHE A 76 -4.59 3.98 3.71
C PHE A 76 -5.77 3.04 3.89
N MET A 77 -5.51 1.97 4.61
CA MET A 77 -6.48 0.96 5.00
C MET A 77 -6.22 0.52 6.43
N VAL A 78 -7.27 0.10 7.11
CA VAL A 78 -7.20 -0.56 8.42
C VAL A 78 -7.47 -2.04 8.24
N VAL A 79 -6.53 -2.89 8.66
CA VAL A 79 -6.74 -4.34 8.78
C VAL A 79 -7.13 -4.66 10.22
N PRO A 80 -8.30 -5.29 10.46
CA PRO A 80 -8.73 -5.61 11.81
C PRO A 80 -8.06 -6.89 12.33
N PRO A 81 -8.07 -7.12 13.66
CA PRO A 81 -7.53 -8.33 14.28
C PRO A 81 -8.12 -9.62 13.69
N GLY A 82 -7.28 -10.64 13.53
CA GLY A 82 -7.66 -11.98 13.15
C GLY A 82 -7.92 -12.19 11.65
N VAL A 83 -7.87 -11.15 10.84
CA VAL A 83 -8.07 -11.27 9.40
C VAL A 83 -6.84 -11.85 8.72
N MET A 84 -7.00 -12.97 8.04
CA MET A 84 -5.97 -13.62 7.25
C MET A 84 -5.79 -12.87 5.93
N HIS A 85 -4.57 -12.41 5.65
CA HIS A 85 -4.26 -11.62 4.46
C HIS A 85 -2.82 -11.84 3.97
N ARG A 86 -2.58 -11.50 2.69
CA ARG A 86 -1.25 -11.54 2.05
C ARG A 86 -1.13 -10.46 0.98
N GLY A 87 0.07 -10.26 0.43
CA GLY A 87 0.24 -9.59 -0.85
C GLY A 87 -0.33 -10.43 -1.99
N GLU A 88 -0.71 -9.81 -3.10
CA GLU A 88 -1.21 -10.53 -4.28
C GLU A 88 -0.20 -11.60 -4.73
N GLN A 89 -0.64 -12.87 -4.77
CA GLN A 89 0.24 -14.01 -5.04
C GLN A 89 1.52 -14.02 -4.17
N ASP A 90 1.38 -13.72 -2.89
CA ASP A 90 2.48 -13.54 -1.93
C ASP A 90 3.45 -12.38 -2.25
N LEU A 91 3.14 -11.50 -3.19
CA LEU A 91 4.00 -10.41 -3.61
C LEU A 91 3.40 -9.05 -3.26
N ARG A 92 4.25 -8.15 -2.83
CA ARG A 92 3.98 -6.71 -2.78
C ARG A 92 4.81 -6.04 -3.87
N MET A 93 4.15 -5.30 -4.74
CA MET A 93 4.80 -4.50 -5.77
C MET A 93 5.64 -3.37 -5.15
N PRO A 94 6.58 -2.78 -5.92
CA PRO A 94 7.37 -1.65 -5.44
C PRO A 94 6.51 -0.54 -4.86
N THR A 95 6.69 -0.26 -3.58
CA THR A 95 5.88 0.71 -2.83
C THR A 95 6.69 1.37 -1.74
N THR A 96 6.32 2.61 -1.39
CA THR A 96 6.66 3.23 -0.11
C THR A 96 5.45 3.11 0.80
N LEU A 97 5.59 2.35 1.88
CA LEU A 97 4.52 2.03 2.81
C LEU A 97 4.98 2.18 4.25
N ILE A 98 4.13 2.78 5.07
CA ILE A 98 4.26 2.78 6.53
C ILE A 98 3.16 1.88 7.10
N GLY A 99 3.57 0.88 7.88
CA GLY A 99 2.68 0.02 8.65
C GLY A 99 2.76 0.33 10.14
N ILE A 100 1.62 0.50 10.80
CA ILE A 100 1.55 0.68 12.26
C ILE A 100 0.62 -0.40 12.83
N VAL A 101 1.19 -1.29 13.62
CA VAL A 101 0.43 -2.35 14.30
C VAL A 101 0.04 -1.89 15.70
N LEU A 102 -1.27 -1.82 15.98
CA LEU A 102 -1.86 -1.21 17.17
C LEU A 102 -2.47 -2.25 18.11
N ALA A 103 -1.96 -2.31 19.33
CA ALA A 103 -2.47 -3.11 20.43
C ALA A 103 -3.36 -2.25 21.35
N LEU A 104 -4.57 -1.89 20.88
CA LEU A 104 -5.50 -0.98 21.60
C LEU A 104 -5.96 -1.51 22.95
N ASP A 105 -5.85 -2.82 23.18
CA ASP A 105 -6.23 -3.50 24.43
C ASP A 105 -5.00 -3.83 25.32
N ALA A 106 -3.80 -3.38 24.95
CA ALA A 106 -2.60 -3.69 25.70
C ALA A 106 -2.64 -3.04 27.10
N ARG A 107 -2.10 -3.76 28.09
CA ARG A 107 -1.92 -3.18 29.44
C ARG A 107 -1.00 -1.96 29.35
N GLY A 108 -1.49 -0.81 29.84
CA GLY A 108 -0.76 0.46 29.77
C GLY A 108 -0.79 1.14 28.39
N ALA A 109 -1.75 0.80 27.52
CA ALA A 109 -1.89 1.39 26.19
C ALA A 109 -2.06 2.92 26.21
N THR A 110 -2.54 3.51 27.31
CA THR A 110 -2.64 4.97 27.49
C THR A 110 -1.32 5.63 27.93
N ARG A 111 -0.33 4.83 28.36
CA ARG A 111 0.93 5.39 28.86
C ARG A 111 1.70 6.06 27.73
N ASN A 112 2.20 7.26 28.00
CA ASN A 112 2.95 8.10 27.07
C ASN A 112 2.18 8.44 25.78
N THR A 113 0.85 8.45 25.84
CA THR A 113 -0.06 8.85 24.75
C THR A 113 -0.99 9.96 25.20
N PRO A 114 -1.56 10.75 24.29
CA PRO A 114 -2.63 11.70 24.62
C PRO A 114 -4.01 11.01 24.79
N PHE A 115 -4.10 9.68 24.60
CA PHE A 115 -5.35 8.95 24.59
C PHE A 115 -5.76 8.50 26.00
N THR A 116 -7.02 8.68 26.34
CA THR A 116 -7.65 8.08 27.51
C THR A 116 -8.15 6.66 27.19
N THR A 117 -8.51 5.89 28.19
CA THR A 117 -9.16 4.57 28.01
C THR A 117 -10.45 4.68 27.20
N ARG A 118 -11.20 5.79 27.35
CA ARG A 118 -12.41 6.07 26.57
C ARG A 118 -12.08 6.26 25.08
N ASP A 119 -11.00 7.00 24.79
CA ASP A 119 -10.53 7.24 23.41
C ASP A 119 -10.09 5.94 22.76
N LEU A 120 -9.35 5.08 23.46
CA LEU A 120 -8.94 3.77 22.92
C LEU A 120 -10.15 2.87 22.64
N GLY A 121 -11.16 2.88 23.51
CA GLY A 121 -12.41 2.16 23.29
C GLY A 121 -13.17 2.68 22.07
N TRP A 122 -13.16 4.00 21.85
CA TRP A 122 -13.75 4.62 20.65
C TRP A 122 -12.94 4.27 19.38
N LEU A 123 -11.61 4.42 19.40
CA LEU A 123 -10.72 4.07 18.30
C LEU A 123 -10.92 2.61 17.87
N ARG A 124 -11.00 1.68 18.81
CA ARG A 124 -11.23 0.26 18.54
C ARG A 124 -12.54 0.03 17.77
N ARG A 125 -13.64 0.61 18.21
CA ARG A 125 -14.93 0.49 17.51
C ARG A 125 -14.87 1.13 16.14
N HIS A 126 -14.30 2.34 16.07
CA HIS A 126 -14.22 3.12 14.86
C HIS A 126 -13.37 2.46 13.77
N PHE A 127 -12.20 1.96 14.13
CA PHE A 127 -11.34 1.20 13.22
C PHE A 127 -11.99 -0.12 12.78
N LYS A 128 -12.70 -0.81 13.68
CA LYS A 128 -13.40 -2.05 13.31
C LYS A 128 -14.52 -1.79 12.30
N THR A 129 -15.32 -0.75 12.49
CA THR A 129 -16.42 -0.39 11.60
C THR A 129 -15.93 0.04 10.20
N ASN A 130 -14.80 0.74 10.14
CA ASN A 130 -14.24 1.28 8.89
C ASN A 130 -13.04 0.47 8.37
N SER A 131 -12.91 -0.80 8.79
CA SER A 131 -11.82 -1.67 8.35
C SER A 131 -12.06 -2.21 6.94
N LEU A 132 -10.96 -2.56 6.27
CA LEU A 132 -10.93 -3.18 4.95
C LEU A 132 -11.64 -2.34 3.87
N THR A 133 -11.60 -1.03 4.04
CA THR A 133 -11.99 -0.02 3.07
C THR A 133 -10.82 0.91 2.82
N VAL A 134 -10.71 1.42 1.60
CA VAL A 134 -9.63 2.31 1.19
C VAL A 134 -10.06 3.76 1.42
N HIS A 135 -9.21 4.51 2.10
CA HIS A 135 -9.46 5.90 2.45
C HIS A 135 -8.32 6.79 1.95
N PRO A 136 -8.59 8.00 1.46
CA PRO A 136 -7.55 8.92 1.03
C PRO A 136 -6.75 9.44 2.22
N LEU A 137 -5.45 9.69 2.00
CA LEU A 137 -4.62 10.46 2.92
C LEU A 137 -4.88 11.94 2.71
N GLY A 138 -5.58 12.59 3.62
CA GLY A 138 -5.67 14.04 3.65
C GLY A 138 -4.29 14.68 3.84
N GLN A 139 -4.15 15.95 3.50
CA GLN A 139 -2.86 16.65 3.46
C GLN A 139 -2.09 16.53 4.79
N ASP A 140 -2.74 16.79 5.91
CA ASP A 140 -2.11 16.75 7.24
C ASP A 140 -1.61 15.35 7.60
N LEU A 141 -2.44 14.33 7.34
CA LEU A 141 -2.07 12.94 7.61
C LEU A 141 -0.91 12.50 6.71
N ARG A 142 -0.93 12.89 5.44
CA ARG A 142 0.17 12.64 4.50
C ARG A 142 1.48 13.26 4.98
N GLN A 143 1.45 14.49 5.48
CA GLN A 143 2.64 15.14 6.04
C GLN A 143 3.16 14.41 7.27
N THR A 144 2.28 14.01 8.18
CA THR A 144 2.62 13.22 9.37
C THR A 144 3.29 11.89 8.99
N ILE A 145 2.72 11.17 8.03
CA ILE A 145 3.28 9.88 7.58
C ILE A 145 4.63 10.09 6.88
N ALA A 146 4.79 11.16 6.09
CA ALA A 146 6.08 11.50 5.48
C ALA A 146 7.15 11.87 6.51
N GLN A 147 6.78 12.48 7.64
CA GLN A 147 7.70 12.73 8.77
C GLN A 147 8.12 11.42 9.43
N LEU A 148 7.15 10.52 9.69
CA LEU A 148 7.45 9.18 10.21
C LEU A 148 8.41 8.42 9.30
N ASP A 149 8.18 8.41 7.98
CA ASP A 149 9.05 7.75 7.02
C ASP A 149 10.49 8.29 7.09
N ARG A 150 10.66 9.62 7.11
CA ARG A 150 11.98 10.25 7.23
C ARG A 150 12.70 9.87 8.54
N LYS A 151 11.99 9.88 9.68
CA LYS A 151 12.56 9.55 10.99
C LYS A 151 12.94 8.07 11.07
N LEU A 152 12.15 7.19 10.48
CA LEU A 152 12.43 5.75 10.46
C LEU A 152 13.55 5.39 9.47
N SER A 153 13.71 6.16 8.37
CA SER A 153 14.69 5.90 7.31
C SER A 153 16.07 6.54 7.56
N GLY A 154 16.21 7.38 8.56
CA GLY A 154 17.46 8.08 8.91
C GLY A 154 18.51 7.15 9.51
N LYS A 155 19.73 7.15 8.96
CA LYS A 155 20.84 6.22 9.28
C LYS A 155 21.45 6.35 10.69
N LYS A 156 20.98 7.22 11.56
CA LYS A 156 21.34 7.32 12.99
C LYS A 156 20.18 7.99 13.72
N GLN A 157 19.30 7.21 14.29
CA GLN A 157 18.60 7.68 15.48
C GLN A 157 19.66 7.76 16.56
N ASN A 158 20.03 8.98 16.96
CA ASN A 158 20.59 9.16 18.29
C ASN A 158 19.53 8.61 19.25
N ASP A 159 19.90 7.66 20.10
CA ASP A 159 19.03 7.07 21.12
C ASP A 159 18.78 8.11 22.25
N ASP A 160 18.44 9.37 21.91
CA ASP A 160 18.12 10.37 22.89
C ASP A 160 16.59 10.36 23.18
N GLU A 161 16.24 10.74 24.38
CA GLU A 161 14.85 10.76 24.87
C GLU A 161 13.96 11.69 24.03
N LEU A 162 14.52 12.76 23.48
CA LEU A 162 13.82 13.73 22.65
C LEU A 162 13.42 13.12 21.30
N SER A 163 14.31 12.34 20.68
CA SER A 163 14.02 11.61 19.44
C SER A 163 12.89 10.58 19.63
N ALA A 164 12.87 9.89 20.77
CA ALA A 164 11.78 8.98 21.12
C ALA A 164 10.45 9.72 21.40
N ALA A 165 10.50 10.90 22.03
CA ALA A 165 9.33 11.73 22.27
C ALA A 165 8.73 12.24 20.95
N ASP A 166 9.55 12.73 20.04
CA ASP A 166 9.12 13.17 18.71
C ASP A 166 8.46 12.06 17.90
N LEU A 167 9.02 10.85 17.96
CA LEU A 167 8.43 9.70 17.27
C LEU A 167 7.07 9.31 17.90
N ARG A 168 6.93 9.40 19.23
CA ARG A 168 5.65 9.18 19.93
C ARG A 168 4.58 10.16 19.46
N ILE A 169 4.92 11.45 19.35
CA ILE A 169 4.01 12.50 18.88
C ILE A 169 3.52 12.20 17.47
N ASP A 170 4.43 11.90 16.54
CA ASP A 170 4.08 11.61 15.16
C ASP A 170 3.19 10.35 15.04
N VAL A 171 3.50 9.31 15.80
CA VAL A 171 2.68 8.07 15.81
C VAL A 171 1.28 8.34 16.35
N CYS A 172 1.15 9.06 17.46
CA CYS A 172 -0.15 9.43 18.01
C CYS A 172 -0.94 10.34 17.05
N SER A 173 -0.24 11.26 16.37
CA SER A 173 -0.82 12.13 15.34
C SER A 173 -1.30 11.35 14.12
N ALA A 174 -0.55 10.33 13.69
CA ALA A 174 -0.95 9.43 12.60
C ALA A 174 -2.20 8.62 12.96
N ILE A 175 -2.28 8.08 14.18
CA ILE A 175 -3.46 7.36 14.69
C ILE A 175 -4.69 8.27 14.71
N SER A 176 -4.54 9.47 15.28
CA SER A 176 -5.64 10.46 15.34
C SER A 176 -6.05 10.95 13.96
N GLY A 177 -5.07 11.18 13.07
CA GLY A 177 -5.29 11.58 11.69
C GLY A 177 -6.07 10.54 10.90
N ALA A 178 -5.68 9.27 11.01
CA ALA A 178 -6.40 8.15 10.40
C ALA A 178 -7.85 8.10 10.90
N ALA A 179 -8.07 8.18 12.21
CA ALA A 179 -9.41 8.17 12.79
C ALA A 179 -10.28 9.33 12.29
N ARG A 180 -9.74 10.54 12.16
CA ARG A 180 -10.46 11.69 11.58
C ARG A 180 -10.82 11.46 10.11
N GLN A 181 -9.92 10.91 9.30
CA GLN A 181 -10.19 10.64 7.88
C GLN A 181 -11.28 9.58 7.70
N LEU A 182 -11.32 8.56 8.53
CA LEU A 182 -12.40 7.57 8.54
C LEU A 182 -13.78 8.19 8.85
N SER A 183 -13.79 9.30 9.60
CA SER A 183 -15.02 10.02 9.95
C SER A 183 -15.43 11.03 8.87
N ALA A 184 -14.50 11.47 8.03
CA ALA A 184 -14.75 12.46 6.98
C ALA A 184 -15.37 11.78 5.74
N VAL A 185 -16.68 11.64 5.76
CA VAL A 185 -17.46 11.28 4.58
C VAL A 185 -17.60 12.56 3.74
N ASP A 186 -16.57 12.88 2.93
CA ASP A 186 -16.77 13.80 1.81
C ASP A 186 -15.57 13.80 0.83
N SER A 187 -15.55 12.81 -0.03
CA SER A 187 -14.89 12.94 -1.33
C SER A 187 -15.58 12.07 -2.38
N ARG A 188 -16.90 11.90 -2.27
CA ARG A 188 -17.68 11.08 -3.21
C ARG A 188 -17.43 11.48 -4.66
N ASP A 189 -17.37 12.78 -4.93
CA ASP A 189 -17.17 13.27 -6.31
C ASP A 189 -15.75 13.01 -6.82
N SER A 190 -14.72 13.31 -6.02
CA SER A 190 -13.32 13.09 -6.43
C SER A 190 -12.97 11.62 -6.58
N GLN A 191 -13.46 10.76 -5.68
CA GLN A 191 -13.24 9.32 -5.75
C GLN A 191 -13.99 8.69 -6.92
N PHE A 192 -15.24 9.12 -7.16
CA PHE A 192 -16.02 8.68 -8.31
C PHE A 192 -15.30 8.98 -9.63
N ILE A 193 -14.74 10.18 -9.78
CA ILE A 193 -13.97 10.61 -10.93
C ILE A 193 -12.74 9.73 -11.16
N VAL A 194 -11.97 9.50 -10.10
CA VAL A 194 -10.74 8.69 -10.19
C VAL A 194 -11.08 7.24 -10.50
N ASN A 195 -12.11 6.67 -9.88
CA ASN A 195 -12.56 5.31 -10.16
C ASN A 195 -13.04 5.17 -11.61
N ALA A 196 -13.86 6.10 -12.10
CA ALA A 196 -14.30 6.11 -13.50
C ALA A 196 -13.11 6.16 -14.48
N ALA A 197 -12.06 6.94 -14.15
CA ALA A 197 -10.85 6.99 -14.96
C ALA A 197 -10.06 5.66 -14.92
N ILE A 198 -9.97 5.02 -13.75
CA ILE A 198 -9.33 3.70 -13.59
C ILE A 198 -10.09 2.63 -14.37
N ASP A 199 -11.41 2.60 -14.28
CA ASP A 199 -12.24 1.65 -15.01
C ASP A 199 -12.12 1.85 -16.53
N TYR A 200 -12.07 3.10 -16.98
CA TYR A 200 -11.78 3.40 -18.38
C TYR A 200 -10.40 2.88 -18.80
N MET A 201 -9.35 3.10 -17.99
CA MET A 201 -8.01 2.59 -18.27
C MET A 201 -7.97 1.07 -18.36
N ARG A 202 -8.66 0.37 -17.47
CA ARG A 202 -8.76 -1.11 -17.48
C ARG A 202 -9.44 -1.62 -18.74
N ALA A 203 -10.51 -0.96 -19.17
CA ALA A 203 -11.24 -1.32 -20.39
C ALA A 203 -10.45 -1.04 -21.67
N HIS A 204 -9.47 -0.10 -21.63
CA HIS A 204 -8.76 0.41 -22.79
C HIS A 204 -7.23 0.32 -22.65
N LEU A 205 -6.72 -0.79 -22.09
CA LEU A 205 -5.29 -0.98 -21.80
C LEU A 205 -4.40 -0.81 -23.02
N LYS A 206 -4.86 -1.26 -24.19
CA LYS A 206 -4.11 -1.20 -25.46
C LYS A 206 -4.03 0.21 -26.06
N GLU A 207 -4.96 1.08 -25.68
CA GLU A 207 -5.05 2.41 -26.27
C GLU A 207 -4.06 3.38 -25.60
N PRO A 208 -3.51 4.36 -26.35
CA PRO A 208 -2.84 5.49 -25.71
C PRO A 208 -3.82 6.21 -24.79
N LEU A 209 -3.36 6.60 -23.60
CA LEU A 209 -4.19 7.32 -22.66
C LEU A 209 -4.62 8.68 -23.26
N SER A 210 -5.83 8.75 -23.76
CA SER A 210 -6.42 9.99 -24.24
C SER A 210 -7.13 10.71 -23.11
N ILE A 211 -6.42 11.62 -22.46
CA ILE A 211 -7.01 12.48 -21.42
C ILE A 211 -8.16 13.32 -21.99
N GLY A 212 -8.09 13.67 -23.28
CA GLY A 212 -9.18 14.34 -23.97
C GLY A 212 -10.50 13.54 -24.00
N LYS A 213 -10.44 12.22 -23.94
CA LYS A 213 -11.62 11.36 -23.82
C LYS A 213 -12.13 11.25 -22.36
N LEU A 214 -11.25 11.40 -21.39
CA LEU A 214 -11.59 11.34 -19.94
C LEU A 214 -12.17 12.67 -19.44
N VAL A 215 -11.61 13.79 -19.87
CA VAL A 215 -12.03 15.14 -19.43
C VAL A 215 -13.53 15.42 -19.61
N PRO A 216 -14.18 15.09 -20.72
CA PRO A 216 -15.63 15.30 -20.87
C PRO A 216 -16.47 14.42 -19.94
N LEU A 217 -15.98 13.23 -19.59
CA LEU A 217 -16.66 12.32 -18.66
C LEU A 217 -16.57 12.81 -17.21
N ILE A 218 -15.60 13.68 -16.91
CA ILE A 218 -15.22 14.04 -15.55
C ILE A 218 -15.65 15.47 -15.17
N GLY A 219 -15.97 16.32 -16.16
CA GLY A 219 -16.39 17.70 -15.91
C GLY A 219 -15.30 18.66 -15.38
N TYR A 220 -14.03 18.22 -15.34
CA TYR A 220 -12.90 19.00 -14.85
C TYR A 220 -11.83 19.19 -15.94
N GLY A 221 -11.09 20.31 -15.88
CA GLY A 221 -9.94 20.53 -16.76
C GLY A 221 -8.79 19.57 -16.50
N ARG A 222 -7.92 19.38 -17.52
CA ARG A 222 -6.79 18.43 -17.50
C ARG A 222 -5.90 18.54 -16.24
N SER A 223 -5.50 19.76 -15.89
CA SER A 223 -4.60 19.99 -14.73
C SER A 223 -5.27 19.54 -13.43
N ARG A 224 -6.53 19.88 -13.23
CA ARG A 224 -7.28 19.48 -12.04
C ARG A 224 -7.48 17.97 -11.96
N PHE A 225 -7.73 17.31 -13.08
CA PHE A 225 -7.79 15.84 -13.13
C PHE A 225 -6.45 15.21 -12.71
N PHE A 226 -5.31 15.70 -13.21
CA PHE A 226 -3.99 15.18 -12.83
C PHE A 226 -3.72 15.36 -11.33
N GLU A 227 -4.07 16.52 -10.77
CA GLU A 227 -3.96 16.77 -9.33
C GLU A 227 -4.81 15.80 -8.51
N LEU A 228 -6.09 15.65 -8.86
CA LEU A 228 -7.03 14.77 -8.19
C LEU A 228 -6.58 13.31 -8.30
N PHE A 229 -6.20 12.88 -9.50
CA PHE A 229 -5.75 11.52 -9.74
C PHE A 229 -4.47 11.20 -8.95
N ARG A 230 -3.49 12.12 -8.97
CA ARG A 230 -2.26 11.96 -8.19
C ARG A 230 -2.52 12.04 -6.69
N ALA A 231 -3.40 12.92 -6.24
CA ALA A 231 -3.79 13.01 -4.83
C ALA A 231 -4.47 11.71 -4.35
N SER A 232 -5.29 11.09 -5.20
CA SER A 232 -6.02 9.86 -4.87
C SER A 232 -5.18 8.60 -5.02
N THR A 233 -4.30 8.51 -6.03
CA THR A 233 -3.57 7.28 -6.37
C THR A 233 -2.08 7.32 -6.03
N GLY A 234 -1.52 8.48 -5.73
CA GLY A 234 -0.09 8.72 -5.56
C GLY A 234 0.69 8.75 -6.88
N MET A 235 0.04 8.47 -8.01
CA MET A 235 0.65 8.29 -9.33
C MET A 235 0.09 9.27 -10.35
N THR A 236 0.85 9.55 -11.42
CA THR A 236 0.25 10.18 -12.58
C THR A 236 -0.67 9.19 -13.31
N PRO A 237 -1.68 9.66 -14.08
CA PRO A 237 -2.52 8.76 -14.87
C PRO A 237 -1.74 7.85 -15.83
N ASN A 238 -0.63 8.37 -16.40
CA ASN A 238 0.22 7.59 -17.31
C ASN A 238 0.97 6.46 -16.58
N ASP A 239 1.55 6.76 -15.42
CA ASP A 239 2.27 5.76 -14.62
C ASP A 239 1.30 4.69 -14.12
N TYR A 240 0.09 5.09 -13.75
CA TYR A 240 -0.96 4.17 -13.33
C TYR A 240 -1.40 3.23 -14.47
N LEU A 241 -1.62 3.75 -15.69
CA LEU A 241 -1.91 2.92 -16.86
C LEU A 241 -0.77 1.94 -17.16
N GLN A 242 0.48 2.43 -17.08
CA GLN A 242 1.65 1.57 -17.29
C GLN A 242 1.68 0.42 -16.27
N ARG A 243 1.36 0.69 -15.02
CA ARG A 243 1.22 -0.32 -13.97
C ARG A 243 0.13 -1.34 -14.31
N LEU A 244 -1.07 -0.90 -14.68
CA LEU A 244 -2.15 -1.80 -15.08
C LEU A 244 -1.76 -2.72 -16.24
N ARG A 245 -1.00 -2.21 -17.22
CA ARG A 245 -0.45 -3.00 -18.33
C ARG A 245 0.51 -4.08 -17.84
N LEU A 246 1.38 -3.75 -16.89
CA LEU A 246 2.32 -4.71 -16.31
C LEU A 246 1.60 -5.78 -15.50
N GLU A 247 0.57 -5.43 -14.74
CA GLU A 247 -0.28 -6.36 -14.00
C GLU A 247 -0.98 -7.34 -14.96
N ALA A 248 -1.57 -6.83 -16.04
CA ALA A 248 -2.18 -7.67 -17.07
C ALA A 248 -1.15 -8.59 -17.76
N ALA A 249 0.06 -8.07 -18.03
CA ALA A 249 1.14 -8.88 -18.59
C ALA A 249 1.58 -10.00 -17.65
N ARG A 250 1.62 -9.77 -16.33
CA ARG A 250 1.94 -10.81 -15.34
C ARG A 250 0.94 -11.97 -15.40
N GLY A 251 -0.36 -11.68 -15.46
CA GLY A 251 -1.39 -12.71 -15.64
C GLY A 251 -1.14 -13.52 -16.91
N LEU A 252 -1.00 -12.86 -18.07
CA LEU A 252 -0.76 -13.53 -19.34
C LEU A 252 0.54 -14.35 -19.37
N LEU A 253 1.60 -13.87 -18.72
CA LEU A 253 2.88 -14.59 -18.60
C LEU A 253 2.76 -15.84 -17.75
N SER A 254 1.94 -15.84 -16.70
CA SER A 254 1.71 -16.98 -15.80
C SER A 254 0.75 -18.01 -16.39
N GLU A 255 -0.26 -17.55 -17.14
CA GLU A 255 -1.38 -18.38 -17.58
C GLU A 255 -1.20 -18.92 -19.01
N THR A 256 -0.27 -18.36 -19.78
CA THR A 256 -0.12 -18.70 -21.20
C THR A 256 1.34 -18.94 -21.62
N SER A 257 1.52 -19.73 -22.69
CA SER A 257 2.81 -19.91 -23.36
C SER A 257 3.08 -18.91 -24.48
N ARG A 258 2.25 -17.88 -24.65
CA ARG A 258 2.36 -16.88 -25.73
C ARG A 258 3.71 -16.18 -25.69
N PRO A 259 4.29 -15.82 -26.86
CA PRO A 259 5.54 -15.07 -26.91
C PRO A 259 5.49 -13.78 -26.07
N VAL A 260 6.58 -13.47 -25.37
CA VAL A 260 6.69 -12.24 -24.56
C VAL A 260 6.43 -10.99 -25.40
N THR A 261 6.86 -11.01 -26.67
CA THR A 261 6.63 -9.92 -27.62
C THR A 261 5.14 -9.69 -27.88
N GLU A 262 4.38 -10.76 -28.08
CA GLU A 262 2.94 -10.67 -28.30
C GLU A 262 2.22 -10.13 -27.05
N ILE A 263 2.60 -10.62 -25.87
CA ILE A 263 2.04 -10.13 -24.62
C ILE A 263 2.32 -8.63 -24.44
N ALA A 264 3.55 -8.18 -24.75
CA ALA A 264 3.88 -6.76 -24.66
C ALA A 264 2.95 -5.87 -25.52
N PHE A 265 2.70 -6.25 -26.77
CA PHE A 265 1.76 -5.53 -27.64
C PHE A 265 0.31 -5.69 -27.20
N GLU A 266 -0.07 -6.88 -26.75
CA GLU A 266 -1.42 -7.17 -26.23
C GLU A 266 -1.82 -6.25 -25.08
N VAL A 267 -0.89 -5.98 -24.17
CA VAL A 267 -1.17 -5.11 -23.03
C VAL A 267 -0.91 -3.62 -23.31
N GLY A 268 -0.56 -3.26 -24.54
CA GLY A 268 -0.49 -1.87 -25.02
C GLY A 268 0.88 -1.21 -24.98
N PHE A 269 1.98 -1.97 -24.89
CA PHE A 269 3.32 -1.42 -25.12
C PHE A 269 3.63 -1.34 -26.62
N ASN A 270 4.29 -0.26 -27.04
CA ASN A 270 4.70 -0.06 -28.43
C ASN A 270 6.04 -0.73 -28.78
N SER A 271 6.74 -1.28 -27.79
CA SER A 271 8.04 -1.93 -27.94
C SER A 271 8.22 -3.02 -26.90
N SER A 272 8.61 -4.21 -27.33
CA SER A 272 8.89 -5.34 -26.44
C SER A 272 10.17 -5.12 -25.63
N GLN A 273 11.15 -4.36 -26.13
CA GLN A 273 12.35 -4.00 -25.40
C GLN A 273 12.00 -3.06 -24.24
N TYR A 274 11.22 -2.00 -24.50
CA TYR A 274 10.77 -1.08 -23.49
C TYR A 274 9.91 -1.79 -22.43
N PHE A 275 8.98 -2.65 -22.86
CA PHE A 275 8.23 -3.53 -21.96
C PHE A 275 9.15 -4.32 -21.05
N SER A 276 10.14 -5.03 -21.59
CA SER A 276 11.04 -5.88 -20.81
C SER A 276 11.85 -5.08 -19.79
N THR A 277 12.29 -3.87 -20.15
CA THR A 277 13.01 -2.96 -19.24
C THR A 277 12.11 -2.52 -18.09
N VAL A 278 10.90 -2.06 -18.38
CA VAL A 278 9.96 -1.57 -17.36
C VAL A 278 9.45 -2.73 -16.51
N PHE A 279 9.19 -3.89 -17.11
CA PHE A 279 8.80 -5.09 -16.37
C PHE A 279 9.87 -5.53 -15.39
N LEU A 280 11.15 -5.53 -15.81
CA LEU A 280 12.28 -5.82 -14.91
C LEU A 280 12.39 -4.80 -13.77
N GLN A 281 12.24 -3.51 -14.07
CA GLN A 281 12.25 -2.47 -13.03
C GLN A 281 11.12 -2.66 -12.01
N TYR A 282 9.96 -3.08 -12.47
CA TYR A 282 8.77 -3.25 -11.63
C TYR A 282 8.76 -4.53 -10.81
N THR A 283 9.21 -5.65 -11.40
CA THR A 283 9.10 -6.98 -10.80
C THR A 283 10.42 -7.51 -10.25
N GLY A 284 11.56 -6.87 -10.58
CA GLY A 284 12.90 -7.34 -10.21
C GLY A 284 13.41 -8.50 -11.08
N VAL A 285 12.61 -8.99 -12.04
CA VAL A 285 12.98 -10.10 -12.92
C VAL A 285 12.53 -9.83 -14.36
N THR A 286 13.20 -10.45 -15.35
CA THR A 286 12.75 -10.33 -16.74
C THR A 286 11.43 -11.07 -16.96
N PRO A 287 10.63 -10.70 -17.99
CA PRO A 287 9.39 -11.40 -18.32
C PRO A 287 9.57 -12.91 -18.53
N SER A 288 10.67 -13.30 -19.18
CA SER A 288 10.97 -14.72 -19.42
C SER A 288 11.31 -15.46 -18.11
N CYS A 289 12.08 -14.83 -17.23
CA CYS A 289 12.38 -15.39 -15.92
C CYS A 289 11.14 -15.45 -15.02
N PHE A 290 10.25 -14.46 -15.10
CA PHE A 290 8.97 -14.47 -14.38
C PHE A 290 8.11 -15.66 -14.80
N ARG A 291 7.99 -15.92 -16.11
CA ARG A 291 7.27 -17.08 -16.66
C ARG A 291 7.85 -18.40 -16.15
N SER A 292 9.17 -18.58 -16.21
CA SER A 292 9.81 -19.84 -15.79
C SER A 292 9.61 -20.14 -14.30
N ARG A 293 9.43 -19.14 -13.47
CA ARG A 293 9.14 -19.31 -12.04
C ARG A 293 7.68 -19.69 -11.75
N GLY A 294 6.73 -19.28 -12.63
CA GLY A 294 5.30 -19.60 -12.49
C GLY A 294 4.94 -21.02 -12.97
N VAL A 295 5.75 -21.62 -13.86
CA VAL A 295 5.51 -22.96 -14.42
C VAL A 295 6.13 -24.08 -13.55
N GLY A 296 6.92 -23.75 -12.53
CA GLY A 296 7.76 -24.72 -11.80
C GLY A 296 7.48 -24.88 -10.30
N SER A 297 6.35 -24.47 -9.79
CA SER A 297 6.07 -24.62 -8.34
C SER A 297 4.72 -25.27 -8.08
N GLU A 298 4.59 -26.54 -8.46
CA GLU A 298 3.87 -27.51 -7.63
C GLU A 298 4.91 -28.50 -7.06
N PRO A 299 4.93 -28.69 -5.73
CA PRO A 299 5.60 -29.80 -5.12
C PRO A 299 4.72 -31.05 -5.16
#